data_46da7bd88b1c13c15c256b343e14adc8
#
_entry.id   46da7bd88b1c13c15c256b343e14adc8
#
_cell.length_a   1.000
_cell.length_b   1.000
_cell.length_c   1.000
_cell.angle_alpha   90.00
_cell.angle_beta   90.00
_cell.angle_gamma   90.00
#
_symmetry.space_group_name_H-M   'P 1'
#
loop_
_entity.id
_entity.type
_entity.pdbx_description
1 polymer ?
#
loop_
_entity_poly.entity_id
_entity_poly.type
_entity_poly.pdbx_seq_one_letter_code
_entity_poly.pdbx_strand_id
1 'polypeptide(L)'
;MSMRSRRRSAKAAGAIPLLVTGTSQQTLDWVGQHADGWLTYPEATHHAAGPQRLAGKIQAWRRLIPDGGFRPHVTNEWLDLVEDPNHPRTPLNGGYTLRTGRHGLIDLLGEWQRAGMNHAALGIQFSQRPAAEVLQELAEYVLPLFPSHDGPVPAQVRW
;
A
#
# COMPACT_ATOMS: atom_id res chain seq x y z
N MET A 1 -29.01 10.21 24.34
CA MET A 1 -29.53 10.01 22.99
C MET A 1 -28.31 9.99 22.03
N SER A 2 -27.97 8.81 21.56
CA SER A 2 -26.63 8.52 21.00
C SER A 2 -26.48 9.01 19.56
N MET A 3 -25.54 9.90 19.33
CA MET A 3 -25.12 10.43 18.01
C MET A 3 -24.54 9.35 17.05
N ARG A 4 -24.39 8.10 17.51
CA ARG A 4 -23.70 7.03 16.79
C ARG A 4 -24.53 6.34 15.68
N SER A 5 -25.87 6.47 15.70
CA SER A 5 -26.75 5.75 14.78
C SER A 5 -26.92 6.39 13.39
N ARG A 6 -26.60 7.69 13.24
CA ARG A 6 -26.89 8.40 11.98
C ARG A 6 -25.80 8.33 10.90
N ARG A 7 -24.57 7.86 11.23
CA ARG A 7 -23.47 7.85 10.25
C ARG A 7 -23.46 6.64 9.31
N ARG A 8 -24.12 5.53 9.64
CA ARG A 8 -24.21 4.35 8.75
C ARG A 8 -25.15 4.55 7.57
N SER A 9 -26.10 5.46 7.67
CA SER A 9 -27.13 5.67 6.62
C SER A 9 -26.67 6.64 5.53
N ALA A 10 -25.56 7.36 5.69
CA ALA A 10 -25.10 8.38 4.74
C ALA A 10 -24.10 7.91 3.69
N LYS A 11 -23.63 6.68 3.74
CA LYS A 11 -22.86 6.05 2.64
C LYS A 11 -23.82 5.43 1.63
N ALA A 12 -24.71 6.24 1.10
CA ALA A 12 -25.50 5.88 -0.08
C ALA A 12 -24.56 5.66 -1.28
N ALA A 13 -24.98 4.74 -2.18
CA ALA A 13 -24.28 4.52 -3.44
C ALA A 13 -23.92 5.84 -4.11
N GLY A 14 -22.62 6.12 -4.29
CA GLY A 14 -22.11 7.35 -4.87
C GLY A 14 -21.18 8.21 -4.00
N ALA A 15 -20.96 7.86 -2.73
CA ALA A 15 -19.97 8.57 -1.91
C ALA A 15 -18.53 8.23 -2.36
N ILE A 16 -17.73 9.26 -2.59
CA ILE A 16 -16.30 9.10 -2.93
C ILE A 16 -15.56 8.64 -1.67
N PRO A 17 -14.82 7.50 -1.70
CA PRO A 17 -14.03 7.06 -0.57
C PRO A 17 -12.91 8.06 -0.25
N LEU A 18 -12.73 8.37 1.03
CA LEU A 18 -11.68 9.26 1.51
C LEU A 18 -10.51 8.45 2.07
N LEU A 19 -9.36 8.49 1.39
CA LEU A 19 -8.10 7.99 1.91
C LEU A 19 -7.31 9.15 2.52
N VAL A 20 -6.89 8.98 3.76
CA VAL A 20 -6.07 9.98 4.46
C VAL A 20 -4.60 9.60 4.36
N THR A 21 -3.77 10.57 3.98
CA THR A 21 -2.33 10.37 3.83
C THR A 21 -1.58 10.74 5.11
N GLY A 22 -0.75 9.84 5.56
CA GLY A 22 0.13 10.06 6.71
C GLY A 22 -0.61 10.31 8.02
N THR A 23 0.07 10.97 8.94
CA THR A 23 -0.43 11.33 10.26
C THR A 23 0.02 12.72 10.67
N SER A 24 0.26 13.63 9.70
CA SER A 24 0.98 14.89 9.95
C SER A 24 0.33 15.80 10.99
N GLN A 25 -0.98 15.77 11.13
CA GLN A 25 -1.69 16.56 12.16
C GLN A 25 -2.84 15.77 12.79
N GLN A 26 -3.20 14.62 12.26
CA GLN A 26 -4.23 13.75 12.80
C GLN A 26 -3.60 12.60 13.57
N THR A 27 -4.24 12.21 14.65
CA THR A 27 -3.86 10.98 15.34
C THR A 27 -4.28 9.76 14.54
N LEU A 28 -3.59 8.64 14.74
CA LEU A 28 -3.95 7.37 14.09
C LEU A 28 -5.38 6.93 14.46
N ASP A 29 -5.82 7.23 15.68
CA ASP A 29 -7.20 7.01 16.13
C ASP A 29 -8.21 7.83 15.31
N TRP A 30 -7.92 9.09 15.06
CA TRP A 30 -8.76 9.93 14.20
C TRP A 30 -8.87 9.35 12.79
N VAL A 31 -7.76 8.93 12.19
CA VAL A 31 -7.75 8.28 10.86
C VAL A 31 -8.58 7.00 10.89
N GLY A 32 -8.44 6.17 11.93
CA GLY A 32 -9.23 4.96 12.12
C GLY A 32 -10.73 5.22 12.24
N GLN A 33 -11.14 6.37 12.77
CA GLN A 33 -12.56 6.69 12.95
C GLN A 33 -13.20 7.36 11.73
N HIS A 34 -12.44 8.15 10.96
CA HIS A 34 -13.01 9.07 9.97
C HIS A 34 -12.65 8.75 8.52
N ALA A 35 -11.53 8.05 8.27
CA ALA A 35 -11.09 7.71 6.91
C ALA A 35 -11.68 6.40 6.41
N ASP A 36 -11.84 6.28 5.10
CA ASP A 36 -12.22 5.03 4.43
C ASP A 36 -11.02 4.14 4.14
N GLY A 37 -9.82 4.70 4.20
CA GLY A 37 -8.55 4.01 4.09
C GLY A 37 -7.40 4.91 4.52
N TRP A 38 -6.22 4.32 4.66
CA TRP A 38 -5.03 5.01 5.10
C TRP A 38 -3.89 4.81 4.12
N LEU A 39 -3.28 5.92 3.69
CA LEU A 39 -2.10 5.93 2.84
C LEU A 39 -0.88 6.35 3.67
N THR A 40 0.17 5.54 3.63
CA THR A 40 1.46 5.89 4.25
C THR A 40 2.54 6.09 3.20
N TYR A 41 3.53 6.91 3.52
CA TYR A 41 4.77 6.90 2.77
C TYR A 41 5.51 5.58 2.97
N PRO A 42 6.34 5.15 2.00
CA PRO A 42 7.04 3.88 2.09
C PRO A 42 7.98 3.85 3.29
N GLU A 43 8.03 2.72 3.95
CA GLU A 43 9.14 2.39 4.85
C GLU A 43 10.40 2.18 4.01
N ALA A 44 11.57 2.16 4.65
CA ALA A 44 12.83 1.91 3.95
C ALA A 44 12.80 0.54 3.24
N THR A 45 12.42 0.52 1.97
CA THR A 45 12.13 -0.67 1.16
C THR A 45 13.36 -1.52 0.83
N HIS A 46 14.55 -0.94 1.01
CA HIS A 46 15.84 -1.62 0.92
C HIS A 46 16.30 -2.23 2.25
N HIS A 47 15.57 -2.03 3.35
CA HIS A 47 15.92 -2.50 4.69
C HIS A 47 15.06 -3.68 5.10
N ALA A 48 15.68 -4.77 5.55
CA ALA A 48 14.96 -5.99 5.99
C ALA A 48 13.91 -5.73 7.10
N ALA A 49 14.12 -4.71 7.94
CA ALA A 49 13.16 -4.33 8.97
C ALA A 49 11.99 -3.46 8.49
N GLY A 50 12.01 -2.98 7.23
CA GLY A 50 10.96 -2.13 6.67
C GLY A 50 9.58 -2.79 6.68
N PRO A 51 9.42 -4.00 6.12
CA PRO A 51 8.15 -4.71 6.09
C PRO A 51 7.58 -4.99 7.48
N GLN A 52 8.42 -5.30 8.46
CA GLN A 52 8.00 -5.53 9.84
C GLN A 52 7.48 -4.26 10.51
N ARG A 53 8.14 -3.12 10.29
CA ARG A 53 7.66 -1.82 10.78
C ARG A 53 6.34 -1.45 10.13
N LEU A 54 6.20 -1.67 8.84
CA LEU A 54 4.94 -1.47 8.11
C LEU A 54 3.82 -2.33 8.69
N ALA A 55 4.07 -3.62 8.89
CA ALA A 55 3.11 -4.54 9.48
C ALA A 55 2.64 -4.06 10.87
N GLY A 56 3.57 -3.62 11.72
CA GLY A 56 3.25 -3.07 13.04
C GLY A 56 2.36 -1.83 12.97
N LYS A 57 2.64 -0.92 12.04
CA LYS A 57 1.82 0.28 11.81
C LYS A 57 0.42 -0.06 11.32
N ILE A 58 0.30 -0.95 10.34
CA ILE A 58 -1.00 -1.38 9.81
C ILE A 58 -1.83 -2.07 10.89
N GLN A 59 -1.23 -2.95 11.68
CA GLN A 59 -1.92 -3.62 12.77
C GLN A 59 -2.38 -2.65 13.86
N ALA A 60 -1.55 -1.67 14.22
CA ALA A 60 -1.93 -0.64 15.19
C ALA A 60 -3.14 0.17 14.70
N TRP A 61 -3.14 0.58 13.43
CA TRP A 61 -4.26 1.30 12.84
C TRP A 61 -5.54 0.47 12.78
N ARG A 62 -5.45 -0.80 12.36
CA ARG A 62 -6.63 -1.69 12.26
C ARG A 62 -7.35 -1.90 13.58
N ARG A 63 -6.62 -1.91 14.71
CA ARG A 63 -7.22 -2.00 16.07
C ARG A 63 -8.05 -0.77 16.44
N LEU A 64 -7.82 0.36 15.78
CA LEU A 64 -8.50 1.63 16.04
C LEU A 64 -9.74 1.82 15.16
N ILE A 65 -10.04 0.90 14.24
CA ILE A 65 -11.24 0.93 13.42
C ILE A 65 -12.43 0.48 14.28
N PRO A 66 -13.44 1.36 14.55
CA PRO A 66 -14.44 1.11 15.60
C PRO A 66 -15.34 -0.11 15.37
N ASP A 67 -15.55 -0.49 14.13
CA ASP A 67 -16.45 -1.60 13.75
C ASP A 67 -15.70 -2.85 13.30
N GLY A 68 -14.36 -2.84 13.36
CA GLY A 68 -13.52 -3.90 12.83
C GLY A 68 -13.71 -4.11 11.33
N GLY A 69 -14.36 -3.17 10.63
CA GLY A 69 -14.62 -3.24 9.20
C GLY A 69 -13.34 -3.15 8.39
N PHE A 70 -13.35 -3.76 7.21
CA PHE A 70 -12.23 -3.64 6.30
C PHE A 70 -12.08 -2.21 5.79
N ARG A 71 -10.86 -1.68 5.90
CA ARG A 71 -10.43 -0.43 5.26
C ARG A 71 -9.06 -0.65 4.64
N PRO A 72 -8.86 -0.25 3.36
CA PRO A 72 -7.60 -0.49 2.68
C PRO A 72 -6.46 0.34 3.26
N HIS A 73 -5.30 -0.28 3.36
CA HIS A 73 -4.03 0.40 3.54
C HIS A 73 -3.34 0.51 2.19
N VAL A 74 -2.84 1.70 1.88
CA VAL A 74 -2.14 2.03 0.64
C VAL A 74 -0.75 2.53 0.96
N THR A 75 0.25 2.17 0.16
CA THR A 75 1.55 2.84 0.17
C THR A 75 2.02 3.11 -1.26
N ASN A 76 2.99 3.98 -1.42
CA ASN A 76 3.59 4.29 -2.71
C ASN A 76 5.09 3.97 -2.70
N GLU A 77 5.67 3.80 -3.88
CA GLU A 77 7.11 3.76 -4.09
C GLU A 77 7.47 4.48 -5.38
N TRP A 78 8.53 5.25 -5.36
CA TRP A 78 9.13 5.79 -6.58
C TRP A 78 10.12 4.77 -7.13
N LEU A 79 9.80 4.22 -8.29
CA LEU A 79 10.46 3.07 -8.87
C LEU A 79 11.32 3.47 -10.07
N ASP A 80 12.56 3.01 -10.07
CA ASP A 80 13.42 2.93 -11.24
C ASP A 80 13.66 1.45 -11.57
N LEU A 81 12.79 0.89 -12.42
CA LEU A 81 12.84 -0.51 -12.83
C LEU A 81 13.88 -0.67 -13.94
N VAL A 82 14.95 -1.41 -13.67
CA VAL A 82 16.03 -1.66 -14.64
C VAL A 82 15.78 -2.91 -15.45
N GLU A 83 16.47 -3.06 -16.61
CA GLU A 83 16.34 -4.20 -17.51
C GLU A 83 16.83 -5.52 -16.90
N ASP A 84 17.90 -5.49 -16.09
CA ASP A 84 18.37 -6.67 -15.38
C ASP A 84 17.35 -7.13 -14.36
N PRO A 85 16.68 -8.29 -14.57
CA PRO A 85 15.63 -8.77 -13.68
C PRO A 85 16.13 -9.08 -12.26
N ASN A 86 17.44 -9.31 -12.09
CA ASN A 86 18.06 -9.68 -10.84
C ASN A 86 18.74 -8.51 -10.13
N HIS A 87 18.64 -7.30 -10.68
CA HIS A 87 19.24 -6.13 -10.02
C HIS A 87 18.71 -5.99 -8.58
N PRO A 88 19.59 -5.91 -7.58
CA PRO A 88 19.18 -5.85 -6.18
C PRO A 88 18.42 -4.54 -5.87
N ARG A 89 17.65 -4.55 -4.80
CA ARG A 89 17.00 -3.34 -4.28
C ARG A 89 18.04 -2.33 -3.80
N THR A 90 18.20 -1.25 -4.53
CA THR A 90 19.21 -0.22 -4.31
C THR A 90 18.53 1.13 -4.08
N PRO A 91 18.76 1.79 -2.93
CA PRO A 91 18.22 3.11 -2.68
C PRO A 91 18.92 4.16 -3.52
N LEU A 92 18.17 5.05 -4.16
CA LEU A 92 18.67 6.25 -4.83
C LEU A 92 18.12 7.50 -4.14
N ASN A 93 18.76 8.63 -4.36
CA ASN A 93 18.32 9.93 -3.86
C ASN A 93 18.07 9.92 -2.33
N GLY A 94 19.00 9.36 -1.57
CA GLY A 94 18.84 9.24 -0.11
C GLY A 94 17.76 8.27 0.35
N GLY A 95 17.39 7.31 -0.49
CA GLY A 95 16.34 6.32 -0.21
C GLY A 95 14.94 6.74 -0.69
N TYR A 96 14.87 7.85 -1.43
CA TYR A 96 13.60 8.36 -1.95
C TYR A 96 13.09 7.60 -3.18
N THR A 97 13.99 6.94 -3.92
CA THR A 97 13.68 6.15 -5.11
C THR A 97 14.28 4.77 -4.97
N LEU A 98 13.51 3.75 -5.26
CA LEU A 98 13.99 2.38 -5.30
C LEU A 98 14.39 2.01 -6.73
N ARG A 99 15.68 1.73 -6.95
CA ARG A 99 16.17 1.05 -8.15
C ARG A 99 16.19 -0.45 -7.91
N THR A 100 15.58 -1.23 -8.82
CA THR A 100 15.57 -2.70 -8.70
C THR A 100 15.24 -3.35 -10.04
N GLY A 101 15.54 -4.63 -10.18
CA GLY A 101 14.97 -5.49 -11.22
C GLY A 101 13.59 -6.02 -10.82
N ARG A 102 12.89 -6.66 -11.76
CA ARG A 102 11.52 -7.14 -11.49
C ARG A 102 11.44 -8.17 -10.36
N HIS A 103 12.48 -9.02 -10.16
CA HIS A 103 12.46 -9.99 -9.06
C HIS A 103 12.51 -9.30 -7.70
N GLY A 104 13.35 -8.28 -7.53
CA GLY A 104 13.39 -7.51 -6.31
C GLY A 104 12.09 -6.72 -6.04
N LEU A 105 11.40 -6.28 -7.11
CA LEU A 105 10.07 -5.66 -6.98
C LEU A 105 9.00 -6.68 -6.57
N ILE A 106 9.00 -7.87 -7.17
CA ILE A 106 8.07 -8.96 -6.82
C ILE A 106 8.24 -9.34 -5.34
N ASP A 107 9.47 -9.49 -4.89
CA ASP A 107 9.76 -9.79 -3.48
C ASP A 107 9.23 -8.69 -2.55
N LEU A 108 9.46 -7.41 -2.89
CA LEU A 108 8.97 -6.27 -2.12
C LEU A 108 7.43 -6.26 -2.03
N LEU A 109 6.75 -6.44 -3.15
CA LEU A 109 5.28 -6.48 -3.18
C LEU A 109 4.74 -7.65 -2.36
N GLY A 110 5.38 -8.81 -2.40
CA GLY A 110 5.06 -9.96 -1.55
C GLY A 110 5.28 -9.67 -0.06
N GLU A 111 6.36 -9.00 0.29
CA GLU A 111 6.61 -8.54 1.67
C GLU A 111 5.52 -7.57 2.14
N TRP A 112 5.13 -6.62 1.31
CA TRP A 112 4.08 -5.67 1.60
C TRP A 112 2.71 -6.32 1.75
N GLN A 113 2.38 -7.27 0.87
CA GLN A 113 1.16 -8.06 0.97
C GLN A 113 1.10 -8.82 2.31
N ARG A 114 2.19 -9.47 2.71
CA ARG A 114 2.29 -10.14 4.02
C ARG A 114 2.20 -9.17 5.20
N ALA A 115 2.69 -7.94 5.05
CA ALA A 115 2.54 -6.88 6.06
C ALA A 115 1.07 -6.38 6.19
N GLY A 116 0.19 -6.78 5.29
CA GLY A 116 -1.22 -6.43 5.30
C GLY A 116 -1.57 -5.20 4.47
N MET A 117 -0.69 -4.75 3.59
CA MET A 117 -0.97 -3.72 2.61
C MET A 117 -1.95 -4.24 1.54
N ASN A 118 -2.81 -3.37 1.03
CA ASN A 118 -3.86 -3.74 0.09
C ASN A 118 -3.68 -3.11 -1.29
N HIS A 119 -2.95 -2.00 -1.38
CA HIS A 119 -2.76 -1.31 -2.64
C HIS A 119 -1.38 -0.64 -2.71
N ALA A 120 -0.63 -0.91 -3.78
CA ALA A 120 0.65 -0.28 -4.08
C ALA A 120 0.48 0.75 -5.20
N ALA A 121 0.92 1.98 -4.98
CA ALA A 121 1.02 3.01 -6.00
C ALA A 121 2.48 3.13 -6.46
N LEU A 122 2.80 2.68 -7.66
CA LEU A 122 4.16 2.73 -8.21
C LEU A 122 4.34 3.97 -9.08
N GLY A 123 5.17 4.90 -8.65
CA GLY A 123 5.53 6.10 -9.41
C GLY A 123 6.78 5.86 -10.24
N ILE A 124 6.66 5.87 -11.58
CA ILE A 124 7.76 5.58 -12.50
C ILE A 124 8.41 6.84 -13.11
N GLN A 125 8.09 8.02 -12.58
CA GLN A 125 8.62 9.29 -13.11
C GLN A 125 10.14 9.45 -13.01
N PHE A 126 10.79 8.67 -12.15
CA PHE A 126 12.26 8.65 -12.01
C PHE A 126 12.92 7.49 -12.75
N SER A 127 12.14 6.68 -13.47
CA SER A 127 12.70 5.58 -14.27
C SER A 127 13.59 6.11 -15.39
N GLN A 128 14.72 5.43 -15.59
CA GLN A 128 15.63 5.72 -16.71
C GLN A 128 15.16 5.07 -18.03
N ARG A 129 14.23 4.12 -17.95
CA ARG A 129 13.66 3.43 -19.12
C ARG A 129 12.41 4.16 -19.62
N PRO A 130 12.07 4.01 -20.91
CA PRO A 130 10.79 4.48 -21.43
C PRO A 130 9.61 3.91 -20.64
N ALA A 131 8.66 4.78 -20.26
CA ALA A 131 7.51 4.38 -19.44
C ALA A 131 6.70 3.22 -20.06
N ALA A 132 6.56 3.18 -21.37
CA ALA A 132 5.84 2.12 -22.08
C ALA A 132 6.48 0.73 -21.85
N GLU A 133 7.81 0.64 -21.88
CA GLU A 133 8.54 -0.62 -21.64
C GLU A 133 8.39 -1.07 -20.17
N VAL A 134 8.51 -0.13 -19.23
CA VAL A 134 8.32 -0.42 -17.80
C VAL A 134 6.90 -0.92 -17.54
N LEU A 135 5.89 -0.24 -18.08
CA LEU A 135 4.50 -0.63 -17.91
C LEU A 135 4.21 -2.00 -18.53
N GLN A 136 4.79 -2.29 -19.70
CA GLN A 136 4.65 -3.60 -20.33
C GLN A 136 5.28 -4.70 -19.47
N GLU A 137 6.49 -4.51 -18.98
CA GLU A 137 7.15 -5.48 -18.10
C GLU A 137 6.36 -5.72 -16.81
N LEU A 138 5.83 -4.64 -16.21
CA LEU A 138 4.95 -4.77 -15.03
C LEU A 138 3.69 -5.59 -15.36
N ALA A 139 3.06 -5.34 -16.52
CA ALA A 139 1.84 -6.04 -16.93
C ALA A 139 2.08 -7.53 -17.21
N GLU A 140 3.22 -7.88 -17.80
CA GLU A 140 3.53 -9.25 -18.19
C GLU A 140 4.05 -10.11 -17.05
N TYR A 141 4.87 -9.54 -16.17
CA TYR A 141 5.64 -10.33 -15.20
C TYR A 141 5.33 -10.07 -13.74
N VAL A 142 4.75 -8.92 -13.42
CA VAL A 142 4.51 -8.53 -12.02
C VAL A 142 3.03 -8.60 -11.68
N LEU A 143 2.17 -7.90 -12.43
CA LEU A 143 0.74 -7.82 -12.09
C LEU A 143 0.02 -9.17 -12.04
N PRO A 144 0.33 -10.19 -12.87
CA PRO A 144 -0.33 -11.49 -12.77
C PRO A 144 -0.10 -12.21 -11.44
N LEU A 145 0.96 -11.85 -10.70
CA LEU A 145 1.27 -12.42 -9.38
C LEU A 145 0.49 -11.75 -8.24
N PHE A 146 -0.10 -10.59 -8.51
CA PHE A 146 -0.85 -9.79 -7.53
C PHE A 146 -2.23 -9.42 -8.08
N PRO A 147 -3.11 -10.41 -8.33
CA PRO A 147 -4.43 -10.14 -8.90
C PRO A 147 -5.27 -9.27 -7.96
N SER A 148 -6.04 -8.34 -8.56
CA SER A 148 -7.06 -7.61 -7.82
C SER A 148 -8.16 -8.56 -7.35
N HIS A 149 -8.68 -8.33 -6.16
CA HIS A 149 -9.81 -9.09 -5.63
C HIS A 149 -11.10 -8.29 -5.82
N ASP A 150 -11.99 -8.79 -6.65
CA ASP A 150 -13.31 -8.18 -6.94
C ASP A 150 -14.39 -8.53 -5.90
N GLY A 151 -13.99 -9.01 -4.72
CA GLY A 151 -14.91 -9.45 -3.68
C GLY A 151 -14.52 -9.01 -2.27
N PRO A 152 -15.39 -9.19 -1.28
CA PRO A 152 -15.02 -8.99 0.11
C PRO A 152 -13.83 -9.91 0.43
N VAL A 153 -12.78 -9.34 1.00
CA VAL A 153 -11.60 -10.10 1.44
C VAL A 153 -12.10 -11.25 2.32
N PRO A 154 -11.81 -12.52 1.99
CA PRO A 154 -12.23 -13.62 2.83
C PRO A 154 -11.71 -13.43 4.25
N ALA A 155 -12.58 -13.60 5.24
CA ALA A 155 -12.24 -13.47 6.67
C ALA A 155 -11.17 -14.47 7.15
N GLN A 156 -10.58 -15.26 6.27
CA GLN A 156 -9.69 -16.38 6.56
C GLN A 156 -8.23 -16.19 6.14
N VAL A 157 -7.80 -15.01 5.80
CA VAL A 157 -6.35 -14.76 5.76
C VAL A 157 -5.89 -14.56 7.21
N ARG A 158 -5.87 -15.62 7.97
CA ARG A 158 -5.14 -15.71 9.25
C ARG A 158 -3.66 -15.89 8.89
N TRP A 159 -2.92 -14.86 9.13
CA TRP A 159 -1.44 -14.86 9.10
C TRP A 159 -0.89 -15.48 10.37
#